data_93fcfe56cc68c025e22c0df7b4fd4e50
#
_entry.id   93fcfe56cc68c025e22c0df7b4fd4e50
#
_cell.length_a   1.000
_cell.length_b   1.000
_cell.length_c   1.000
_cell.angle_alpha   90.00
_cell.angle_beta   90.00
_cell.angle_gamma   90.00
#
_symmetry.space_group_name_H-M   'P 1'
#
loop_
_entity.id
_entity.type
_entity.pdbx_description
1 polymer ?
#
loop_
_entity_poly.entity_id
_entity_poly.type
_entity_poly.pdbx_seq_one_letter_code
_entity_poly.pdbx_strand_id
1 'polypeptide(L)'
;GFTVPELARLTNRVPCSGCGLNKRYEFNRAALEEGFDILVTGHNLDDEVATLLGNVLGWNTQMLGRQSPVLSERIIGDGGSRVLVRKIKPLVRIAERETAAYALIRGIDYIVEECPMVEGNTQHRYKEALTMLEEASPGTKHRMYFGFLKNAAERFAEDRGSADLIACAGCGAPTVASGAHASEATMCSFCKTKALAHSRRAATRPQVTRS
;
A
#
# COMPACT_ATOMS: atom_id res chain seq x y z
N GLY A 1 8.42 -14.57 -14.03
CA GLY A 1 7.70 -14.05 -12.89
C GLY A 1 7.94 -14.86 -11.62
N PHE A 2 7.36 -14.44 -10.52
CA PHE A 2 7.34 -15.14 -9.24
C PHE A 2 5.89 -15.24 -8.76
N THR A 3 5.55 -16.37 -8.15
CA THR A 3 4.31 -16.48 -7.38
C THR A 3 4.46 -15.75 -6.05
N VAL A 4 3.34 -15.38 -5.40
CA VAL A 4 3.39 -14.67 -4.10
C VAL A 4 4.11 -15.50 -3.03
N PRO A 5 3.84 -16.83 -2.86
CA PRO A 5 4.59 -17.66 -1.92
C PRO A 5 6.09 -17.74 -2.23
N GLU A 6 6.45 -17.87 -3.49
CA GLU A 6 7.86 -17.91 -3.91
C GLU A 6 8.58 -16.59 -3.60
N LEU A 7 7.93 -15.45 -3.91
CA LEU A 7 8.46 -14.12 -3.60
C LEU A 7 8.67 -13.94 -2.10
N ALA A 8 7.69 -14.34 -1.29
CA ALA A 8 7.76 -14.28 0.17
C ALA A 8 8.96 -15.07 0.72
N ARG A 9 9.11 -16.33 0.27
CA ARG A 9 10.22 -17.19 0.64
C ARG A 9 11.58 -16.61 0.22
N LEU A 10 11.71 -16.17 -1.03
CA LEU A 10 12.95 -15.61 -1.56
C LEU A 10 13.33 -14.28 -0.92
N THR A 11 12.38 -13.48 -0.46
CA THR A 11 12.66 -12.17 0.14
C THR A 11 12.61 -12.17 1.67
N ASN A 12 12.25 -13.30 2.28
CA ASN A 12 12.03 -13.44 3.73
C ASN A 12 11.03 -12.40 4.26
N ARG A 13 9.90 -12.24 3.57
CA ARG A 13 8.84 -11.30 3.92
C ARG A 13 7.49 -12.02 4.00
N VAL A 14 6.57 -11.48 4.78
CA VAL A 14 5.18 -11.98 4.80
C VAL A 14 4.54 -11.83 3.40
N PRO A 15 3.78 -12.85 2.93
CA PRO A 15 3.20 -12.85 1.59
C PRO A 15 2.39 -11.59 1.25
N CYS A 16 1.61 -11.09 2.19
CA CYS A 16 0.79 -9.88 2.02
C CYS A 16 1.60 -8.63 1.66
N SER A 17 2.83 -8.51 2.16
CA SER A 17 3.72 -7.38 1.84
C SER A 17 4.07 -7.34 0.35
N GLY A 18 4.48 -8.48 -0.21
CA GLY A 18 4.80 -8.62 -1.64
C GLY A 18 3.57 -8.46 -2.53
N CYS A 19 2.47 -9.10 -2.15
CA CYS A 19 1.19 -9.03 -2.85
C CYS A 19 0.66 -7.58 -2.91
N GLY A 20 0.63 -6.89 -1.77
CA GLY A 20 0.16 -5.52 -1.71
C GLY A 20 1.05 -4.53 -2.49
N LEU A 21 2.36 -4.76 -2.50
CA LEU A 21 3.29 -3.97 -3.30
C LEU A 21 3.03 -4.15 -4.80
N ASN A 22 2.88 -5.41 -5.25
CA ASN A 22 2.59 -5.75 -6.65
C ASN A 22 1.24 -5.17 -7.09
N LYS A 23 0.17 -5.35 -6.29
CA LYS A 23 -1.16 -4.81 -6.61
C LYS A 23 -1.11 -3.28 -6.81
N ARG A 24 -0.45 -2.56 -5.90
CA ARG A 24 -0.34 -1.09 -6.02
C ARG A 24 0.42 -0.66 -7.26
N TYR A 25 1.47 -1.39 -7.62
CA TYR A 25 2.22 -1.14 -8.84
C TYR A 25 1.35 -1.38 -10.09
N GLU A 26 0.73 -2.55 -10.20
CA GLU A 26 -0.06 -2.95 -11.37
C GLU A 26 -1.32 -2.09 -11.54
N PHE A 27 -2.01 -1.73 -10.46
CA PHE A 27 -3.20 -0.87 -10.56
C PHE A 27 -2.84 0.52 -11.09
N ASN A 28 -1.74 1.10 -10.62
CA ASN A 28 -1.31 2.40 -11.14
C ASN A 28 -0.83 2.30 -12.59
N ARG A 29 -0.09 1.24 -12.93
CA ARG A 29 0.38 0.99 -14.29
C ARG A 29 -0.80 0.85 -15.25
N ALA A 30 -1.76 0.00 -14.93
CA ALA A 30 -2.95 -0.19 -15.76
C ALA A 30 -3.75 1.12 -15.93
N ALA A 31 -3.92 1.89 -14.84
CA ALA A 31 -4.62 3.17 -14.92
C ALA A 31 -3.92 4.17 -15.83
N LEU A 32 -2.59 4.21 -15.83
CA LEU A 32 -1.80 5.07 -16.72
C LEU A 32 -1.86 4.61 -18.18
N GLU A 33 -1.71 3.30 -18.42
CA GLU A 33 -1.71 2.70 -19.76
C GLU A 33 -3.08 2.85 -20.46
N GLU A 34 -4.16 2.71 -19.70
CA GLU A 34 -5.54 2.86 -20.20
C GLU A 34 -6.04 4.32 -20.18
N GLY A 35 -5.22 5.27 -19.76
CA GLY A 35 -5.54 6.70 -19.76
C GLY A 35 -6.55 7.14 -18.71
N PHE A 36 -6.73 6.38 -17.62
CA PHE A 36 -7.61 6.76 -16.52
C PHE A 36 -7.00 7.88 -15.67
N ASP A 37 -7.83 8.81 -15.23
CA ASP A 37 -7.42 9.91 -14.35
C ASP A 37 -7.50 9.55 -12.87
N ILE A 38 -8.36 8.61 -12.51
CA ILE A 38 -8.68 8.27 -11.13
C ILE A 38 -8.68 6.77 -10.92
N LEU A 39 -7.96 6.33 -9.89
CA LEU A 39 -8.02 4.97 -9.35
C LEU A 39 -8.92 4.96 -8.12
N VAL A 40 -10.05 4.29 -8.20
CA VAL A 40 -10.97 4.09 -7.08
C VAL A 40 -10.65 2.78 -6.38
N THR A 41 -10.60 2.79 -5.04
CA THR A 41 -10.37 1.57 -4.25
C THR A 41 -11.42 1.41 -3.16
N GLY A 42 -11.83 0.16 -2.91
CA GLY A 42 -12.86 -0.20 -1.91
C GLY A 42 -12.38 -0.18 -0.46
N HIS A 43 -11.27 0.53 -0.14
CA HIS A 43 -10.84 0.65 1.26
C HIS A 43 -11.93 1.33 2.08
N ASN A 44 -12.30 0.69 3.17
CA ASN A 44 -13.32 1.14 4.13
C ASN A 44 -12.70 1.76 5.39
N LEU A 45 -13.53 2.13 6.36
CA LEU A 45 -13.08 2.72 7.62
C LEU A 45 -12.13 1.80 8.38
N ASP A 46 -12.42 0.51 8.45
CA ASP A 46 -11.62 -0.48 9.18
C ASP A 46 -10.21 -0.62 8.59
N ASP A 47 -10.08 -0.57 7.26
CA ASP A 47 -8.79 -0.60 6.57
C ASP A 47 -7.95 0.64 6.88
N GLU A 48 -8.58 1.80 6.85
CA GLU A 48 -7.88 3.07 7.06
C GLU A 48 -7.46 3.26 8.51
N VAL A 49 -8.32 2.90 9.47
CA VAL A 49 -8.00 3.02 10.90
C VAL A 49 -6.94 2.00 11.31
N ALA A 50 -7.00 0.77 10.79
CA ALA A 50 -5.97 -0.23 11.06
C ALA A 50 -4.62 0.18 10.46
N THR A 51 -4.61 0.80 9.27
CA THR A 51 -3.41 1.36 8.67
C THR A 51 -2.87 2.53 9.51
N LEU A 52 -3.74 3.42 9.95
CA LEU A 52 -3.38 4.54 10.84
C LEU A 52 -2.76 4.03 12.14
N LEU A 53 -3.41 3.06 12.81
CA LEU A 53 -2.91 2.46 14.04
C LEU A 53 -1.51 1.86 13.85
N GLY A 54 -1.31 1.08 12.79
CA GLY A 54 -0.02 0.49 12.48
C GLY A 54 1.07 1.52 12.22
N ASN A 55 0.76 2.62 11.54
CA ASN A 55 1.68 3.71 11.29
C ASN A 55 2.02 4.48 12.58
N VAL A 56 1.06 4.69 13.49
CA VAL A 56 1.28 5.31 14.81
C VAL A 56 2.14 4.42 15.69
N LEU A 57 1.81 3.15 15.81
CA LEU A 57 2.59 2.20 16.62
C LEU A 57 4.02 2.00 16.12
N GLY A 58 4.22 2.09 14.81
CA GLY A 58 5.55 2.00 14.18
C GLY A 58 6.26 3.35 14.05
N TRP A 59 5.68 4.46 14.52
CA TRP A 59 6.19 5.82 14.33
C TRP A 59 6.59 6.12 12.89
N ASN A 60 5.78 5.64 11.94
CA ASN A 60 6.03 5.82 10.52
C ASN A 60 5.47 7.16 10.03
N THR A 61 6.16 8.25 10.39
CA THR A 61 5.72 9.64 10.15
C THR A 61 5.49 9.92 8.66
N GLN A 62 6.33 9.38 7.78
CA GLN A 62 6.17 9.52 6.33
C GLN A 62 4.85 8.90 5.82
N MET A 63 4.42 7.78 6.40
CA MET A 63 3.16 7.13 6.04
C MET A 63 1.97 7.83 6.69
N LEU A 64 2.12 8.34 7.90
CA LEU A 64 1.12 9.19 8.54
C LEU A 64 0.79 10.40 7.66
N GLY A 65 1.80 11.08 7.15
CA GLY A 65 1.60 12.19 6.22
C GLY A 65 0.89 11.83 4.90
N ARG A 66 0.83 10.55 4.53
CA ARG A 66 0.14 10.05 3.33
C ARG A 66 -1.25 9.48 3.62
N GLN A 67 -1.67 9.51 4.88
CA GLN A 67 -2.99 9.02 5.30
C GLN A 67 -4.06 10.01 4.84
N SER A 68 -4.76 9.71 3.76
CA SER A 68 -5.81 10.56 3.20
C SER A 68 -6.82 9.72 2.40
N PRO A 69 -8.12 10.12 2.41
CA PRO A 69 -9.13 9.55 1.53
C PRO A 69 -8.85 9.82 0.04
N VAL A 70 -8.16 10.92 -0.23
CA VAL A 70 -7.79 11.35 -1.59
C VAL A 70 -6.28 11.54 -1.64
N LEU A 71 -5.63 10.83 -2.54
CA LEU A 71 -4.22 11.01 -2.86
C LEU A 71 -4.13 11.66 -4.24
N SER A 72 -3.49 12.82 -4.30
CA SER A 72 -3.30 13.56 -5.56
C SER A 72 -2.44 12.78 -6.53
N GLU A 73 -2.68 13.02 -7.80
CA GLU A 73 -1.75 12.60 -8.86
C GLU A 73 -0.34 13.14 -8.65
N ARG A 74 0.63 12.53 -9.27
CA ARG A 74 2.02 12.97 -9.25
C ARG A 74 2.57 13.04 -10.66
N ILE A 75 3.28 14.12 -10.91
CA ILE A 75 3.93 14.43 -12.20
C ILE A 75 5.43 14.54 -11.91
N ILE A 76 6.29 14.02 -12.79
CA ILE A 76 7.74 14.13 -12.69
C ILE A 76 8.27 14.86 -13.94
N GLY A 77 9.21 15.77 -13.71
CA GLY A 77 9.93 16.52 -14.75
C GLY A 77 9.20 17.77 -15.27
N ASP A 78 9.97 18.70 -15.83
CA ASP A 78 9.49 19.90 -16.50
C ASP A 78 8.85 19.53 -17.86
N GLY A 79 7.55 19.62 -17.97
CA GLY A 79 6.77 19.14 -19.12
C GLY A 79 6.10 17.78 -18.89
N GLY A 80 6.20 17.30 -17.77
CA GLY A 80 5.60 16.42 -16.83
C GLY A 80 4.85 15.20 -17.35
N SER A 81 5.48 14.02 -17.36
CA SER A 81 4.72 12.77 -17.44
C SER A 81 4.03 12.48 -16.11
N ARG A 82 2.72 12.20 -16.14
CA ARG A 82 1.97 11.70 -14.99
C ARG A 82 2.47 10.31 -14.64
N VAL A 83 2.93 10.13 -13.40
CA VAL A 83 3.52 8.87 -12.92
C VAL A 83 2.66 8.18 -11.86
N LEU A 84 1.76 8.93 -11.21
CA LEU A 84 0.70 8.38 -10.36
C LEU A 84 -0.61 9.06 -10.73
N VAL A 85 -1.65 8.25 -10.93
CA VAL A 85 -3.03 8.74 -11.06
C VAL A 85 -3.58 9.15 -9.69
N ARG A 86 -4.55 10.06 -9.67
CA ARG A 86 -5.29 10.38 -8.45
C ARG A 86 -5.94 9.11 -7.90
N LYS A 87 -5.83 8.88 -6.59
CA LYS A 87 -6.48 7.75 -5.93
C LYS A 87 -7.54 8.24 -4.95
N ILE A 88 -8.73 7.65 -5.01
CA ILE A 88 -9.82 7.95 -4.08
C ILE A 88 -10.34 6.69 -3.39
N LYS A 89 -10.82 6.87 -2.15
CA LYS A 89 -11.34 5.81 -1.27
C LYS A 89 -12.74 6.23 -0.79
N PRO A 90 -13.79 6.01 -1.57
CA PRO A 90 -15.12 6.53 -1.25
C PRO A 90 -15.75 5.90 0.01
N LEU A 91 -15.33 4.68 0.39
CA LEU A 91 -15.91 3.94 1.50
C LEU A 91 -15.27 4.22 2.87
N VAL A 92 -14.38 5.22 3.00
CA VAL A 92 -13.65 5.49 4.26
C VAL A 92 -14.55 5.88 5.45
N ARG A 93 -15.81 6.18 5.22
CA ARG A 93 -16.79 6.49 6.27
C ARG A 93 -17.63 5.28 6.68
N ILE A 94 -17.54 4.20 5.95
CA ILE A 94 -18.39 3.01 6.10
C ILE A 94 -17.55 1.91 6.75
N ALA A 95 -18.06 1.33 7.83
CA ALA A 95 -17.40 0.20 8.49
C ALA A 95 -17.48 -1.07 7.62
N GLU A 96 -16.54 -1.98 7.82
CA GLU A 96 -16.49 -3.26 7.09
C GLU A 96 -17.79 -4.06 7.25
N ARG A 97 -18.33 -4.14 8.46
CA ARG A 97 -19.62 -4.81 8.72
C ARG A 97 -20.80 -4.15 8.00
N GLU A 98 -20.77 -2.83 7.80
CA GLU A 98 -21.82 -2.11 7.09
C GLU A 98 -21.75 -2.39 5.58
N THR A 99 -20.55 -2.46 5.02
CA THR A 99 -20.37 -2.86 3.61
C THR A 99 -20.81 -4.31 3.39
N ALA A 100 -20.50 -5.22 4.31
CA ALA A 100 -20.94 -6.61 4.26
C ALA A 100 -22.47 -6.73 4.36
N ALA A 101 -23.09 -6.02 5.30
CA ALA A 101 -24.55 -5.98 5.46
C ALA A 101 -25.22 -5.41 4.19
N TYR A 102 -24.68 -4.34 3.61
CA TYR A 102 -25.19 -3.78 2.37
C TYR A 102 -25.12 -4.78 1.22
N ALA A 103 -23.98 -5.45 1.06
CA ALA A 103 -23.79 -6.45 0.01
C ALA A 103 -24.79 -7.60 0.15
N LEU A 104 -24.99 -8.10 1.38
CA LEU A 104 -25.96 -9.16 1.69
C LEU A 104 -27.40 -8.74 1.33
N ILE A 105 -27.82 -7.56 1.79
CA ILE A 105 -29.19 -7.05 1.55
C ILE A 105 -29.43 -6.82 0.05
N ARG A 106 -28.41 -6.38 -0.68
CA ARG A 106 -28.51 -6.08 -2.10
C ARG A 106 -28.27 -7.28 -3.01
N GLY A 107 -27.96 -8.45 -2.44
CA GLY A 107 -27.64 -9.67 -3.21
C GLY A 107 -26.36 -9.51 -4.05
N ILE A 108 -25.39 -8.75 -3.58
CA ILE A 108 -24.11 -8.58 -4.24
C ILE A 108 -23.19 -9.73 -3.82
N ASP A 109 -22.75 -10.51 -4.80
CA ASP A 109 -21.78 -11.58 -4.53
C ASP A 109 -20.42 -11.00 -4.15
N TYR A 110 -19.83 -11.53 -3.10
CA TYR A 110 -18.48 -11.19 -2.67
C TYR A 110 -17.76 -12.40 -2.07
N ILE A 111 -16.44 -12.36 -2.11
CA ILE A 111 -15.61 -13.44 -1.56
C ILE A 111 -15.62 -13.33 -0.03
N VAL A 112 -16.11 -14.37 0.62
CA VAL A 112 -16.16 -14.48 2.09
C VAL A 112 -14.90 -15.12 2.64
N GLU A 113 -14.30 -16.04 1.86
CA GLU A 113 -13.12 -16.78 2.28
C GLU A 113 -11.90 -15.88 2.38
N GLU A 114 -11.20 -16.02 3.51
CA GLU A 114 -9.92 -15.37 3.73
C GLU A 114 -8.85 -15.91 2.77
N CYS A 115 -7.94 -15.03 2.36
CA CYS A 115 -6.80 -15.45 1.57
C CYS A 115 -5.93 -16.43 2.38
N PRO A 116 -5.60 -17.65 1.85
CA PRO A 116 -4.79 -18.61 2.59
C PRO A 116 -3.38 -18.11 2.94
N MET A 117 -2.94 -17.00 2.34
CA MET A 117 -1.65 -16.36 2.61
C MET A 117 -1.74 -15.23 3.65
N VAL A 118 -2.87 -15.06 4.33
CA VAL A 118 -3.10 -13.96 5.28
C VAL A 118 -2.34 -14.15 6.60
N GLU A 119 -1.91 -15.35 6.90
CA GLU A 119 -1.19 -15.67 8.12
C GLU A 119 0.04 -14.77 8.32
N GLY A 120 0.19 -14.24 9.54
CA GLY A 120 1.24 -13.27 9.87
C GLY A 120 0.94 -11.82 9.46
N ASN A 121 -0.23 -11.54 8.88
CA ASN A 121 -0.63 -10.17 8.56
C ASN A 121 -1.03 -9.38 9.81
N THR A 122 -0.22 -8.40 10.18
CA THR A 122 -0.48 -7.53 11.35
C THR A 122 -1.74 -6.67 11.20
N GLN A 123 -2.17 -6.40 9.98
CA GLN A 123 -3.36 -5.58 9.70
C GLN A 123 -4.64 -6.22 10.30
N HIS A 124 -4.75 -7.55 10.25
CA HIS A 124 -5.85 -8.28 10.89
C HIS A 124 -5.90 -8.05 12.39
N ARG A 125 -4.77 -8.17 13.06
CA ARG A 125 -4.67 -7.95 14.52
C ARG A 125 -5.03 -6.51 14.89
N TYR A 126 -4.68 -5.53 14.07
CA TYR A 126 -5.10 -4.14 14.30
C TYR A 126 -6.61 -3.96 14.12
N LYS A 127 -7.22 -4.62 13.13
CA LYS A 127 -8.69 -4.61 12.95
C LYS A 127 -9.40 -5.25 14.14
N GLU A 128 -8.91 -6.38 14.64
CA GLU A 128 -9.46 -7.05 15.83
C GLU A 128 -9.40 -6.14 17.06
N ALA A 129 -8.24 -5.58 17.37
CA ALA A 129 -8.06 -4.66 18.49
C ALA A 129 -8.99 -3.43 18.39
N LEU A 130 -9.10 -2.84 17.19
CA LEU A 130 -9.98 -1.71 16.93
C LEU A 130 -11.46 -2.09 17.04
N THR A 131 -11.84 -3.32 16.72
CA THR A 131 -13.21 -3.82 16.87
C THR A 131 -13.55 -3.96 18.35
N MET A 132 -12.66 -4.51 19.17
CA MET A 132 -12.86 -4.55 20.63
C MET A 132 -13.04 -3.15 21.24
N LEU A 133 -12.25 -2.19 20.79
CA LEU A 133 -12.37 -0.79 21.25
C LEU A 133 -13.69 -0.14 20.78
N GLU A 134 -14.12 -0.44 19.56
CA GLU A 134 -15.39 0.07 19.00
C GLU A 134 -16.60 -0.50 19.73
N GLU A 135 -16.56 -1.80 20.12
CA GLU A 135 -17.61 -2.45 20.91
C GLU A 135 -17.72 -1.84 22.32
N ALA A 136 -16.58 -1.54 22.95
CA ALA A 136 -16.54 -0.90 24.25
C ALA A 136 -16.94 0.58 24.21
N SER A 137 -16.64 1.27 23.11
CA SER A 137 -16.92 2.71 22.94
C SER A 137 -17.27 3.00 21.48
N PRO A 138 -18.56 2.92 21.09
CA PRO A 138 -19.00 3.16 19.73
C PRO A 138 -18.55 4.50 19.15
N GLY A 139 -18.15 4.50 17.90
CA GLY A 139 -17.61 5.66 17.19
C GLY A 139 -16.09 5.86 17.38
N THR A 140 -15.40 4.95 18.06
CA THR A 140 -13.94 5.04 18.27
C THR A 140 -13.18 5.05 16.96
N LYS A 141 -13.53 4.19 16.01
CA LYS A 141 -12.89 4.14 14.68
C LYS A 141 -13.04 5.48 13.95
N HIS A 142 -14.24 6.05 13.94
CA HIS A 142 -14.50 7.35 13.31
C HIS A 142 -13.71 8.48 14.00
N ARG A 143 -13.77 8.54 15.34
CA ARG A 143 -13.03 9.57 16.10
C ARG A 143 -11.54 9.48 15.85
N MET A 144 -10.97 8.28 15.82
CA MET A 144 -9.55 8.08 15.57
C MET A 144 -9.15 8.56 14.17
N TYR A 145 -9.85 8.10 13.13
CA TYR A 145 -9.48 8.41 11.75
C TYR A 145 -9.73 9.88 11.40
N PHE A 146 -10.96 10.36 11.60
CA PHE A 146 -11.30 11.74 11.23
C PHE A 146 -10.72 12.78 12.21
N GLY A 147 -10.52 12.39 13.46
CA GLY A 147 -9.76 13.19 14.42
C GLY A 147 -8.31 13.39 14.00
N PHE A 148 -7.66 12.31 13.53
CA PHE A 148 -6.32 12.40 12.96
C PHE A 148 -6.28 13.29 11.72
N LEU A 149 -7.18 13.08 10.75
CA LEU A 149 -7.24 13.89 9.53
C LEU A 149 -7.42 15.37 9.81
N LYS A 150 -8.28 15.70 10.79
CA LYS A 150 -8.59 17.10 11.15
C LYS A 150 -7.47 17.80 11.92
N ASN A 151 -6.80 17.09 12.84
CA ASN A 151 -5.96 17.73 13.85
C ASN A 151 -4.46 17.46 13.69
N ALA A 152 -4.07 16.42 12.95
CA ALA A 152 -2.69 15.98 12.91
C ALA A 152 -2.12 15.73 11.50
N ALA A 153 -2.95 15.38 10.52
CA ALA A 153 -2.48 14.97 9.19
C ALA A 153 -1.60 16.02 8.52
N GLU A 154 -1.94 17.30 8.63
CA GLU A 154 -1.16 18.40 8.02
C GLU A 154 0.25 18.49 8.60
N ARG A 155 0.41 18.33 9.92
CA ARG A 155 1.72 18.37 10.60
C ARG A 155 2.68 17.31 10.06
N PHE A 156 2.16 16.11 9.81
CA PHE A 156 2.93 15.02 9.18
C PHE A 156 3.07 15.21 7.67
N ALA A 157 2.22 16.02 7.04
CA ALA A 157 2.33 16.34 5.62
C ALA A 157 3.49 17.30 5.34
N GLU A 158 3.80 18.22 6.26
CA GLU A 158 4.95 19.11 6.19
C GLU A 158 6.27 18.34 6.28
N ASP A 159 6.33 17.29 7.13
CA ASP A 159 7.46 16.34 7.21
C ASP A 159 7.66 15.53 5.91
N ARG A 160 6.69 15.56 4.99
CA ARG A 160 6.90 14.94 3.68
C ARG A 160 8.07 15.54 2.92
N GLY A 161 8.63 16.65 3.42
CA GLY A 161 9.71 17.39 2.78
C GLY A 161 9.63 17.27 1.26
N SER A 162 10.01 18.18 0.50
CA SER A 162 10.14 18.11 -0.96
C SER A 162 11.11 17.00 -1.41
N ALA A 163 10.94 15.78 -0.88
CA ALA A 163 11.68 14.63 -1.39
C ALA A 163 11.24 14.47 -2.84
N ASP A 164 12.08 14.99 -3.72
CA ASP A 164 11.86 14.97 -5.15
C ASP A 164 11.59 13.53 -5.58
N LEU A 165 10.42 13.34 -6.17
CA LEU A 165 10.13 12.08 -6.80
C LEU A 165 10.96 12.00 -8.08
N ILE A 166 11.70 10.94 -8.19
CA ILE A 166 12.47 10.61 -9.39
C ILE A 166 11.91 9.35 -10.04
N ALA A 167 12.15 9.18 -11.33
CA ALA A 167 11.80 7.98 -12.04
C ALA A 167 12.69 6.80 -11.58
N CYS A 168 12.08 5.66 -11.30
CA CYS A 168 12.80 4.42 -11.00
C CYS A 168 13.64 3.99 -12.21
N ALA A 169 14.92 3.74 -12.01
CA ALA A 169 15.82 3.26 -13.06
C ALA A 169 15.40 1.92 -13.69
N GLY A 170 14.59 1.12 -12.99
CA GLY A 170 14.16 -0.20 -13.49
C GLY A 170 12.81 -0.22 -14.20
N CYS A 171 11.89 0.70 -13.89
CA CYS A 171 10.52 0.67 -14.45
C CYS A 171 9.87 2.04 -14.65
N GLY A 172 10.58 3.13 -14.42
CA GLY A 172 10.05 4.49 -14.57
C GLY A 172 9.04 4.92 -13.47
N ALA A 173 8.57 4.01 -12.62
CA ALA A 173 7.63 4.36 -11.56
C ALA A 173 8.24 5.34 -10.55
N PRO A 174 7.44 6.21 -9.93
CA PRO A 174 7.95 7.22 -9.02
C PRO A 174 8.56 6.56 -7.77
N THR A 175 9.71 7.06 -7.37
CA THR A 175 10.40 6.68 -6.13
C THR A 175 11.03 7.90 -5.48
N VAL A 176 11.27 7.81 -4.19
CA VAL A 176 11.95 8.89 -3.45
C VAL A 176 13.46 8.72 -3.62
N ALA A 177 14.13 9.81 -3.94
CA ALA A 177 15.58 9.86 -3.93
C ALA A 177 16.09 9.55 -2.51
N SER A 178 16.93 8.52 -2.37
CA SER A 178 17.47 8.09 -1.06
C SER A 178 18.92 8.54 -0.93
N GLY A 179 19.19 9.42 0.07
CA GLY A 179 20.56 9.83 0.47
C GLY A 179 21.12 11.02 -0.30
N ALA A 180 22.27 11.52 0.19
CA ALA A 180 23.00 12.67 -0.34
C ALA A 180 23.55 12.49 -1.79
N HIS A 181 23.46 11.29 -2.33
CA HIS A 181 23.78 10.93 -3.70
C HIS A 181 22.57 10.28 -4.36
N ALA A 182 21.51 11.05 -4.60
CA ALA A 182 20.39 10.66 -5.46
C ALA A 182 20.93 10.48 -6.89
N SER A 183 21.55 9.33 -7.14
CA SER A 183 22.05 8.98 -8.46
C SER A 183 20.90 8.47 -9.33
N GLU A 184 21.06 8.57 -10.64
CA GLU A 184 20.17 8.04 -11.67
C GLU A 184 19.84 6.54 -11.55
N ALA A 185 20.47 5.83 -10.59
CA ALA A 185 20.31 4.39 -10.36
C ALA A 185 19.32 4.00 -9.23
N THR A 186 18.49 4.93 -8.74
CA THR A 186 17.54 4.62 -7.66
C THR A 186 16.39 3.76 -8.15
N MET A 187 16.21 2.57 -7.56
CA MET A 187 15.10 1.66 -7.84
C MET A 187 13.98 1.81 -6.82
N CYS A 188 12.72 1.72 -7.28
CA CYS A 188 11.54 1.67 -6.43
C CYS A 188 11.49 0.35 -5.62
N SER A 189 10.67 0.31 -4.57
CA SER A 189 10.52 -0.88 -3.72
C SER A 189 10.11 -2.14 -4.49
N PHE A 190 9.28 -2.00 -5.53
CA PHE A 190 8.89 -3.13 -6.39
C PHE A 190 10.10 -3.70 -7.13
N CYS A 191 10.88 -2.87 -7.82
CA CYS A 191 12.07 -3.30 -8.54
C CYS A 191 13.16 -3.87 -7.61
N LYS A 192 13.39 -3.25 -6.44
CA LYS A 192 14.31 -3.77 -5.41
C LYS A 192 13.90 -5.17 -4.94
N THR A 193 12.61 -5.37 -4.66
CA THR A 193 12.08 -6.68 -4.23
C THR A 193 12.23 -7.73 -5.32
N LYS A 194 11.93 -7.37 -6.57
CA LYS A 194 12.08 -8.25 -7.73
C LYS A 194 13.56 -8.62 -7.97
N ALA A 195 14.46 -7.65 -7.93
CA ALA A 195 15.90 -7.89 -8.09
C ALA A 195 16.47 -8.81 -7.01
N LEU A 196 16.09 -8.60 -5.74
CA LEU A 196 16.46 -9.46 -4.63
C LEU A 196 15.98 -10.90 -4.82
N ALA A 197 14.74 -11.08 -5.27
CA ALA A 197 14.20 -12.41 -5.54
C ALA A 197 14.95 -13.11 -6.68
N HIS A 198 15.28 -12.39 -7.75
CA HIS A 198 16.07 -12.94 -8.86
C HIS A 198 17.48 -13.37 -8.42
N SER A 199 18.20 -12.54 -7.65
CA SER A 199 19.55 -12.88 -7.18
C SER A 199 19.53 -14.12 -6.28
N ARG A 200 18.58 -14.23 -5.37
CA ARG A 200 18.46 -15.39 -4.47
C ARG A 200 18.01 -16.67 -5.21
N ARG A 201 17.14 -16.55 -6.20
CA ARG A 201 16.75 -17.67 -7.06
C ARG A 201 17.95 -18.20 -7.87
N ALA A 202 18.81 -17.32 -8.35
CA ALA A 202 20.04 -17.72 -9.06
C ALA A 202 21.03 -18.44 -8.12
N ALA A 203 21.18 -17.97 -6.88
CA ALA A 203 22.07 -18.57 -5.88
C ALA A 203 21.58 -19.96 -5.40
N THR A 204 20.27 -20.25 -5.50
CA THR A 204 19.72 -21.55 -5.07
C THR A 204 19.68 -22.60 -6.20
N ARG A 205 20.01 -22.25 -7.44
CA ARG A 205 20.12 -23.21 -8.55
C ARG A 205 21.41 -24.01 -8.36
N PRO A 206 21.34 -25.36 -8.29
CA PRO A 206 22.54 -26.19 -8.28
C PRO A 206 23.35 -25.91 -9.56
N GLN A 207 24.64 -25.68 -9.41
CA GLN A 207 25.56 -25.66 -10.56
C GLN A 207 25.55 -27.08 -11.17
N VAL A 208 24.94 -27.22 -12.31
CA VAL A 208 25.10 -28.44 -13.12
C VAL A 208 26.55 -28.38 -13.64
N THR A 209 27.44 -29.07 -12.95
CA THR A 209 28.78 -29.34 -13.44
C THR A 209 28.63 -30.19 -14.69
N ARG A 210 28.88 -29.63 -15.86
CA ARG A 210 29.08 -30.37 -17.09
C ARG A 210 30.38 -31.12 -16.92
N SER A 211 30.30 -32.40 -16.68
CA SER A 211 31.39 -33.36 -16.85
C SER A 211 31.54 -33.71 -18.32
#